data_6cb2054a884299a1cb274ba3a31f7148
#
_entry.id   6cb2054a884299a1cb274ba3a31f7148
#
_cell.length_a   1.000
_cell.length_b   1.000
_cell.length_c   1.000
_cell.angle_alpha   90.00
_cell.angle_beta   90.00
_cell.angle_gamma   90.00
#
_symmetry.space_group_name_H-M   'P 1'
#
loop_
_entity.id
_entity.type
_entity.pdbx_description
1 polymer ?
#
loop_
_entity_poly.entity_id
_entity_poly.type
_entity_poly.pdbx_seq_one_letter_code
_entity_poly.pdbx_strand_id
1 'polypeptide(L)'
;MIAADATSHDHAVFLPRRINASYILQACNRAGCTDSAPIAVSGNLAAAAGYMKAPNANANDEFGYSVALAADGSTLAVGAHREDSNATGVNGNQGNNSATDSGAVYVFSRSGNTWNQQAYIKASNAEGGDLFGYSVALGTDGSTLAVGAPSEDGSASGINNNPADNAAPDSGAVYVFTRSGGAWSQQAYVKASNTGSGDWFGVSVGLAGDGNTLAVGAYNEGSNAVGLNGDQNNNSAFDSGAAYVFTRSGGTWSQQAYVKASNTNEGDAFGISVALAADGNTLVVGAAGEDSSAIGINGGQASNAATDSGAVYVFTRSGATWSQRAYVKASNTNARNLFGYSMALAGDGSTLAVGANMEAGSGAVYLY
;
A
#
# COMPACT_ATOMS: atom_id res chain seq x y z
N MET A 1 4.55 -21.31 -32.17
CA MET A 1 4.66 -21.62 -33.61
C MET A 1 3.42 -21.07 -34.30
N ILE A 2 3.58 -20.40 -35.39
CA ILE A 2 2.49 -19.89 -36.23
C ILE A 2 2.15 -21.00 -37.23
N ALA A 3 0.87 -21.22 -37.58
CA ALA A 3 0.46 -22.22 -38.56
C ALA A 3 1.11 -21.92 -39.93
N ALA A 4 1.45 -22.95 -40.68
CA ALA A 4 2.23 -22.81 -41.96
C ALA A 4 1.46 -22.07 -43.08
N ASP A 5 0.15 -21.94 -42.97
CA ASP A 5 -0.76 -21.26 -43.90
C ASP A 5 -1.32 -19.93 -43.37
N ALA A 6 -0.86 -19.50 -42.19
CA ALA A 6 -1.31 -18.22 -41.60
C ALA A 6 -0.77 -17.05 -42.41
N THR A 7 -1.65 -16.14 -42.80
CA THR A 7 -1.32 -14.87 -43.51
C THR A 7 -1.15 -13.70 -42.57
N SER A 8 -1.53 -13.86 -41.30
CA SER A 8 -1.37 -12.88 -40.24
C SER A 8 -1.23 -13.55 -38.89
N HIS A 9 -0.57 -12.91 -37.94
CA HIS A 9 -0.46 -13.34 -36.55
C HIS A 9 -0.44 -12.13 -35.62
N ASP A 10 -1.38 -12.08 -34.69
CA ASP A 10 -1.43 -11.07 -33.64
C ASP A 10 -0.66 -11.56 -32.42
N HIS A 11 0.32 -10.76 -31.99
CA HIS A 11 1.09 -11.02 -30.79
C HIS A 11 0.85 -9.89 -29.77
N ALA A 12 0.12 -10.23 -28.70
CA ALA A 12 -0.09 -9.30 -27.59
C ALA A 12 1.22 -9.06 -26.83
N VAL A 13 1.63 -7.82 -26.70
CA VAL A 13 2.87 -7.44 -25.99
C VAL A 13 2.56 -6.47 -24.86
N PHE A 14 3.22 -6.68 -23.72
CA PHE A 14 3.18 -5.73 -22.61
C PHE A 14 4.18 -4.60 -22.93
N LEU A 15 3.66 -3.45 -23.35
CA LEU A 15 4.44 -2.30 -23.86
C LEU A 15 5.61 -1.87 -22.97
N PRO A 16 5.46 -1.73 -21.63
CA PRO A 16 6.58 -1.32 -20.77
C PRO A 16 7.82 -2.24 -20.85
N ARG A 17 7.61 -3.53 -21.17
CA ARG A 17 8.72 -4.49 -21.34
C ARG A 17 9.22 -4.62 -22.78
N ARG A 18 8.50 -4.05 -23.74
CA ARG A 18 8.74 -4.21 -25.19
C ARG A 18 8.94 -2.91 -25.93
N ILE A 19 9.06 -1.78 -25.22
CA ILE A 19 9.50 -0.51 -25.80
C ILE A 19 10.83 -0.75 -26.50
N ASN A 20 10.93 -0.37 -27.77
CA ASN A 20 12.08 -0.59 -28.64
C ASN A 20 12.39 -2.08 -28.98
N ALA A 21 11.48 -3.03 -28.69
CA ALA A 21 11.64 -4.38 -29.21
C ALA A 21 11.46 -4.42 -30.71
N SER A 22 12.22 -5.25 -31.40
CA SER A 22 12.00 -5.62 -32.80
C SER A 22 11.69 -7.11 -32.90
N TYR A 23 10.84 -7.46 -33.83
CA TYR A 23 10.45 -8.84 -34.12
C TYR A 23 10.89 -9.21 -35.52
N ILE A 24 11.39 -10.43 -35.67
CA ILE A 24 11.73 -11.04 -36.95
C ILE A 24 10.87 -12.28 -37.08
N LEU A 25 10.16 -12.41 -38.20
CA LEU A 25 9.48 -13.64 -38.55
C LEU A 25 10.48 -14.55 -39.27
N GLN A 26 10.71 -15.74 -38.72
CA GLN A 26 11.58 -16.73 -39.33
C GLN A 26 10.76 -17.84 -39.97
N ALA A 27 10.91 -18.01 -41.28
CA ALA A 27 10.34 -19.12 -42.03
C ALA A 27 11.40 -20.19 -42.24
N CYS A 28 11.16 -21.43 -41.79
CA CYS A 28 12.09 -22.55 -41.85
C CYS A 28 11.53 -23.71 -42.68
N ASN A 29 12.40 -24.34 -43.47
CA ASN A 29 12.12 -25.60 -44.15
C ASN A 29 13.34 -26.56 -43.99
N ARG A 30 13.34 -27.72 -44.67
CA ARG A 30 14.46 -28.68 -44.59
C ARG A 30 15.79 -28.15 -45.13
N ALA A 31 15.79 -27.07 -45.92
CA ALA A 31 16.98 -26.46 -46.52
C ALA A 31 17.55 -25.28 -45.66
N GLY A 32 16.82 -24.81 -44.66
CA GLY A 32 17.23 -23.74 -43.77
C GLY A 32 16.10 -22.78 -43.41
N CYS A 33 16.46 -21.70 -42.76
CA CYS A 33 15.54 -20.61 -42.31
C CYS A 33 15.85 -19.31 -43.07
N THR A 34 14.80 -18.55 -43.32
CA THR A 34 14.90 -17.18 -43.87
C THR A 34 14.18 -16.23 -42.94
N ASP A 35 14.82 -15.11 -42.62
CA ASP A 35 14.29 -14.09 -41.75
C ASP A 35 13.59 -13.00 -42.52
N SER A 36 12.50 -12.47 -41.99
CA SER A 36 11.90 -11.23 -42.49
C SER A 36 12.78 -10.02 -42.12
N ALA A 37 12.52 -8.88 -42.78
CA ALA A 37 13.00 -7.61 -42.24
C ALA A 37 12.50 -7.41 -40.79
N PRO A 38 13.30 -6.83 -39.89
CA PRO A 38 12.87 -6.54 -38.54
C PRO A 38 11.67 -5.60 -38.53
N ILE A 39 10.63 -5.93 -37.75
CA ILE A 39 9.49 -5.05 -37.52
C ILE A 39 9.67 -4.47 -36.09
N ALA A 40 9.94 -3.18 -35.99
CA ALA A 40 10.03 -2.50 -34.72
C ALA A 40 8.63 -2.35 -34.09
N VAL A 41 8.53 -2.50 -32.77
CA VAL A 41 7.34 -2.07 -32.03
C VAL A 41 7.26 -0.55 -32.12
N SER A 42 6.55 -0.06 -33.11
CA SER A 42 6.21 1.37 -33.26
C SER A 42 4.87 1.62 -32.54
N GLY A 43 4.88 1.71 -31.21
CA GLY A 43 3.74 2.18 -30.45
C GLY A 43 3.90 3.66 -30.16
N ASN A 44 2.89 4.47 -30.45
CA ASN A 44 2.80 5.78 -29.86
C ASN A 44 2.49 5.61 -28.36
N LEU A 45 3.52 5.69 -27.50
CA LEU A 45 3.38 5.62 -26.05
C LEU A 45 2.32 6.62 -25.54
N ALA A 46 2.18 7.77 -26.19
CA ALA A 46 1.13 8.74 -25.87
C ALA A 46 -0.28 8.20 -26.16
N ALA A 47 -0.45 7.30 -27.13
CA ALA A 47 -1.74 6.66 -27.42
C ALA A 47 -1.99 5.43 -26.49
N ALA A 48 -0.93 4.87 -25.90
CA ALA A 48 -1.01 3.79 -24.92
C ALA A 48 -1.09 4.31 -23.46
N ALA A 49 -0.77 5.59 -23.24
CA ALA A 49 -0.87 6.23 -21.93
C ALA A 49 -2.35 6.55 -21.66
N GLY A 50 -2.99 5.77 -20.80
CA GLY A 50 -4.29 6.14 -20.24
C GLY A 50 -4.14 7.35 -19.32
N TYR A 51 -4.92 8.40 -19.56
CA TYR A 51 -5.07 9.52 -18.65
C TYR A 51 -6.45 9.47 -18.03
N MET A 52 -6.52 9.44 -16.70
CA MET A 52 -7.77 9.39 -15.96
C MET A 52 -7.84 10.51 -14.93
N LYS A 53 -9.04 11.05 -14.74
CA LYS A 53 -9.40 11.95 -13.66
C LYS A 53 -10.65 11.43 -12.97
N ALA A 54 -10.88 11.89 -11.74
CA ALA A 54 -12.17 11.71 -11.08
C ALA A 54 -13.27 12.38 -11.94
N PRO A 55 -14.45 11.76 -12.09
CA PRO A 55 -15.57 12.36 -12.84
C PRO A 55 -16.08 13.66 -12.23
N ASN A 56 -15.95 13.81 -10.89
CA ASN A 56 -16.34 14.98 -10.11
C ASN A 56 -15.14 15.81 -9.64
N ALA A 57 -14.02 15.77 -10.35
CA ALA A 57 -12.77 16.40 -9.93
C ALA A 57 -12.93 17.87 -9.58
N ASN A 58 -12.53 18.24 -8.36
CA ASN A 58 -12.40 19.61 -7.89
C ASN A 58 -10.93 19.97 -7.63
N ALA A 59 -10.68 21.24 -7.32
CA ALA A 59 -9.35 21.69 -6.93
C ALA A 59 -9.01 21.10 -5.56
N ASN A 60 -7.79 20.59 -5.42
CA ASN A 60 -7.20 19.99 -4.22
C ASN A 60 -7.74 18.60 -3.80
N ASP A 61 -8.61 17.94 -4.54
CA ASP A 61 -9.06 16.57 -4.24
C ASP A 61 -7.90 15.55 -4.19
N GLU A 62 -6.78 15.85 -4.83
CA GLU A 62 -5.57 15.02 -4.89
C GLU A 62 -5.83 13.60 -5.42
N PHE A 63 -6.70 13.46 -6.45
CA PHE A 63 -6.93 12.18 -7.14
C PHE A 63 -5.61 11.61 -7.67
N GLY A 64 -5.27 10.39 -7.28
CA GLY A 64 -4.01 9.72 -7.61
C GLY A 64 -2.96 9.80 -6.51
N TYR A 65 -3.28 10.35 -5.33
CA TYR A 65 -2.39 10.36 -4.18
C TYR A 65 -1.96 8.94 -3.78
N SER A 66 -2.89 8.01 -3.76
CA SER A 66 -2.63 6.59 -3.55
C SER A 66 -3.22 5.77 -4.71
N VAL A 67 -2.53 4.69 -5.12
CA VAL A 67 -2.97 3.82 -6.20
C VAL A 67 -2.67 2.35 -5.88
N ALA A 68 -3.58 1.46 -6.24
CA ALA A 68 -3.36 0.02 -6.18
C ALA A 68 -3.92 -0.66 -7.43
N LEU A 69 -3.15 -1.59 -8.00
CA LEU A 69 -3.51 -2.33 -9.22
C LEU A 69 -3.55 -3.82 -8.93
N ALA A 70 -4.64 -4.49 -9.31
CA ALA A 70 -4.72 -5.94 -9.25
C ALA A 70 -3.65 -6.61 -10.12
N ALA A 71 -3.20 -7.82 -9.75
CA ALA A 71 -2.06 -8.48 -10.41
C ALA A 71 -2.29 -8.76 -11.89
N ASP A 72 -3.53 -8.99 -12.31
CA ASP A 72 -3.92 -9.18 -13.71
C ASP A 72 -4.07 -7.86 -14.49
N GLY A 73 -3.93 -6.72 -13.82
CA GLY A 73 -4.09 -5.39 -14.39
C GLY A 73 -5.54 -5.06 -14.80
N SER A 74 -6.54 -5.74 -14.27
CA SER A 74 -7.94 -5.53 -14.63
C SER A 74 -8.71 -4.57 -13.72
N THR A 75 -8.23 -4.38 -12.48
CA THR A 75 -8.87 -3.53 -11.46
C THR A 75 -7.85 -2.55 -10.90
N LEU A 76 -8.20 -1.27 -10.88
CA LEU A 76 -7.40 -0.18 -10.34
C LEU A 76 -8.21 0.55 -9.27
N ALA A 77 -7.64 0.74 -8.08
CA ALA A 77 -8.16 1.63 -7.05
C ALA A 77 -7.31 2.90 -6.99
N VAL A 78 -7.95 4.05 -6.87
CA VAL A 78 -7.30 5.37 -6.83
C VAL A 78 -7.90 6.17 -5.69
N GLY A 79 -7.06 6.57 -4.74
CA GLY A 79 -7.43 7.47 -3.64
C GLY A 79 -7.39 8.94 -4.05
N ALA A 80 -8.34 9.69 -3.49
CA ALA A 80 -8.45 11.13 -3.53
C ALA A 80 -8.80 11.58 -2.11
N HIS A 81 -7.80 11.60 -1.23
CA HIS A 81 -8.01 11.70 0.22
C HIS A 81 -8.54 13.07 0.68
N ARG A 82 -8.56 14.06 -0.21
CA ARG A 82 -9.13 15.39 0.04
C ARG A 82 -10.40 15.67 -0.76
N GLU A 83 -11.05 14.64 -1.26
CA GLU A 83 -12.35 14.79 -1.92
C GLU A 83 -13.43 15.16 -0.89
N ASP A 84 -14.28 16.13 -1.22
CA ASP A 84 -15.10 16.88 -0.26
C ASP A 84 -16.56 16.39 -0.11
N SER A 85 -16.96 15.32 -0.78
CA SER A 85 -18.35 14.86 -0.72
C SER A 85 -18.72 14.31 0.66
N ASN A 86 -19.91 14.65 1.15
CA ASN A 86 -20.51 14.05 2.35
C ASN A 86 -21.24 12.73 2.09
N ALA A 87 -21.11 12.14 0.91
CA ALA A 87 -21.64 10.81 0.64
C ALA A 87 -21.00 9.78 1.57
N THR A 88 -21.72 8.70 1.87
CA THR A 88 -21.22 7.57 2.66
C THR A 88 -21.37 6.27 1.89
N GLY A 89 -20.51 5.29 2.17
CA GLY A 89 -20.56 3.94 1.59
C GLY A 89 -20.22 3.91 0.10
N VAL A 90 -20.91 3.08 -0.67
CA VAL A 90 -20.59 2.80 -2.07
C VAL A 90 -21.60 3.44 -3.01
N ASN A 91 -21.10 4.13 -4.05
CA ASN A 91 -21.86 4.77 -5.12
C ASN A 91 -22.87 5.83 -4.63
N GLY A 92 -22.48 6.56 -3.56
CA GLY A 92 -23.21 7.74 -3.11
C GLY A 92 -23.09 8.94 -4.08
N ASN A 93 -23.70 10.06 -3.71
CA ASN A 93 -23.68 11.27 -4.54
C ASN A 93 -22.31 11.94 -4.53
N GLN A 94 -21.59 11.88 -5.65
CA GLN A 94 -20.27 12.49 -5.85
C GLN A 94 -20.33 14.03 -6.06
N GLY A 95 -21.52 14.58 -6.22
CA GLY A 95 -21.70 15.95 -6.74
C GLY A 95 -21.79 17.04 -5.67
N ASN A 96 -21.64 16.72 -4.38
CA ASN A 96 -21.60 17.73 -3.32
C ASN A 96 -20.23 17.82 -2.67
N ASN A 97 -19.91 18.96 -2.07
CA ASN A 97 -18.61 19.26 -1.45
C ASN A 97 -18.83 19.85 -0.04
N SER A 98 -19.62 19.18 0.78
CA SER A 98 -20.00 19.72 2.11
C SER A 98 -19.27 19.04 3.28
N ALA A 99 -18.36 18.10 3.01
CA ALA A 99 -17.49 17.45 3.99
C ALA A 99 -16.03 17.57 3.54
N THR A 100 -15.44 18.75 3.78
CA THR A 100 -14.06 19.09 3.35
C THR A 100 -13.06 18.03 3.78
N ASP A 101 -12.20 17.57 2.85
CA ASP A 101 -11.15 16.57 3.07
C ASP A 101 -11.65 15.24 3.67
N SER A 102 -12.92 14.87 3.45
CA SER A 102 -13.45 13.58 3.91
C SER A 102 -12.87 12.38 3.16
N GLY A 103 -12.42 12.62 1.93
CA GLY A 103 -11.72 11.66 1.07
C GLY A 103 -12.62 10.64 0.36
N ALA A 104 -12.11 10.10 -0.74
CA ALA A 104 -12.79 9.09 -1.56
C ALA A 104 -11.82 8.11 -2.20
N VAL A 105 -12.33 6.94 -2.60
CA VAL A 105 -11.63 6.00 -3.48
C VAL A 105 -12.49 5.71 -4.70
N TYR A 106 -11.87 5.78 -5.87
CA TYR A 106 -12.47 5.42 -7.14
C TYR A 106 -11.92 4.07 -7.60
N VAL A 107 -12.80 3.15 -7.92
CA VAL A 107 -12.41 1.85 -8.47
C VAL A 107 -12.76 1.82 -9.94
N PHE A 108 -11.77 1.47 -10.75
CA PHE A 108 -11.92 1.31 -12.19
C PHE A 108 -11.71 -0.16 -12.58
N SER A 109 -12.50 -0.62 -13.54
CA SER A 109 -12.29 -1.92 -14.19
C SER A 109 -11.93 -1.75 -15.65
N ARG A 110 -11.05 -2.63 -16.15
CA ARG A 110 -10.59 -2.63 -17.53
C ARG A 110 -11.29 -3.69 -18.36
N SER A 111 -11.85 -3.29 -19.50
CA SER A 111 -12.35 -4.19 -20.55
C SER A 111 -11.62 -3.89 -21.86
N GLY A 112 -10.81 -4.84 -22.32
CA GLY A 112 -9.88 -4.61 -23.43
C GLY A 112 -8.88 -3.49 -23.08
N ASN A 113 -8.92 -2.39 -23.84
CA ASN A 113 -8.08 -1.21 -23.63
C ASN A 113 -8.81 -0.04 -22.92
N THR A 114 -10.05 -0.25 -22.51
CA THR A 114 -10.89 0.81 -21.92
C THR A 114 -11.03 0.61 -20.43
N TRP A 115 -10.77 1.67 -19.65
CA TRP A 115 -11.03 1.74 -18.22
C TRP A 115 -12.37 2.43 -17.99
N ASN A 116 -13.20 1.83 -17.14
CA ASN A 116 -14.49 2.37 -16.74
C ASN A 116 -14.56 2.45 -15.22
N GLN A 117 -15.09 3.54 -14.67
CA GLN A 117 -15.37 3.60 -13.24
C GLN A 117 -16.41 2.52 -12.89
N GLN A 118 -16.04 1.66 -11.95
CA GLN A 118 -16.91 0.61 -11.43
C GLN A 118 -17.58 1.02 -10.13
N ALA A 119 -16.85 1.75 -9.28
CA ALA A 119 -17.36 2.22 -8.00
C ALA A 119 -16.73 3.55 -7.58
N TYR A 120 -17.51 4.31 -6.82
CA TYR A 120 -17.11 5.42 -5.99
C TYR A 120 -17.33 5.01 -4.54
N ILE A 121 -16.31 5.08 -3.72
CA ILE A 121 -16.31 4.52 -2.37
C ILE A 121 -15.94 5.61 -1.36
N LYS A 122 -16.74 5.72 -0.30
CA LYS A 122 -16.55 6.58 0.86
C LYS A 122 -16.54 5.75 2.13
N ALA A 123 -16.02 6.29 3.20
CA ALA A 123 -16.23 5.75 4.54
C ALA A 123 -17.71 5.65 4.86
N SER A 124 -18.13 4.64 5.62
CA SER A 124 -19.53 4.50 6.06
C SER A 124 -19.97 5.61 7.03
N ASN A 125 -19.02 6.22 7.70
CA ASN A 125 -19.15 7.34 8.64
C ASN A 125 -18.38 8.58 8.16
N ALA A 126 -18.26 8.82 6.85
CA ALA A 126 -17.46 9.90 6.29
C ALA A 126 -17.76 11.26 6.91
N GLU A 127 -16.73 11.88 7.45
CA GLU A 127 -16.75 13.22 8.01
C GLU A 127 -15.62 14.08 7.42
N GLY A 128 -15.72 15.38 7.62
CA GLY A 128 -14.67 16.29 7.12
C GLY A 128 -13.37 16.12 7.88
N GLY A 129 -12.26 15.97 7.15
CA GLY A 129 -10.94 15.81 7.73
C GLY A 129 -10.44 14.36 7.83
N ASP A 130 -11.29 13.34 7.63
CA ASP A 130 -10.94 11.91 7.83
C ASP A 130 -9.83 11.41 6.89
N LEU A 131 -9.66 12.03 5.73
CA LEU A 131 -8.66 11.68 4.71
C LEU A 131 -8.83 10.24 4.16
N PHE A 132 -10.06 9.75 4.01
CA PHE A 132 -10.31 8.41 3.45
C PHE A 132 -9.72 8.27 2.05
N GLY A 133 -8.95 7.21 1.81
CA GLY A 133 -8.21 7.03 0.56
C GLY A 133 -6.77 7.55 0.61
N TYR A 134 -6.27 7.94 1.79
CA TYR A 134 -4.88 8.29 2.01
C TYR A 134 -3.94 7.14 1.63
N SER A 135 -4.29 5.94 1.97
CA SER A 135 -3.61 4.71 1.56
C SER A 135 -4.61 3.68 1.01
N VAL A 136 -4.20 2.92 -0.01
CA VAL A 136 -5.03 1.87 -0.62
C VAL A 136 -4.22 0.62 -0.92
N ALA A 137 -4.80 -0.56 -0.74
CA ALA A 137 -4.23 -1.83 -1.15
C ALA A 137 -5.31 -2.76 -1.73
N LEU A 138 -4.98 -3.49 -2.81
CA LEU A 138 -5.84 -4.47 -3.47
C LEU A 138 -5.26 -5.88 -3.35
N GLY A 139 -6.11 -6.87 -3.09
CA GLY A 139 -5.77 -8.27 -3.31
C GLY A 139 -5.44 -8.54 -4.78
N THR A 140 -4.69 -9.62 -5.05
CA THR A 140 -4.20 -9.91 -6.42
C THR A 140 -5.31 -10.13 -7.44
N ASP A 141 -6.47 -10.63 -7.02
CA ASP A 141 -7.66 -10.83 -7.85
C ASP A 141 -8.55 -9.57 -7.98
N GLY A 142 -8.16 -8.47 -7.33
CA GLY A 142 -8.92 -7.23 -7.30
C GLY A 142 -10.29 -7.32 -6.63
N SER A 143 -10.54 -8.32 -5.78
CA SER A 143 -11.83 -8.53 -5.11
C SER A 143 -11.88 -8.02 -3.66
N THR A 144 -10.74 -7.75 -3.04
CA THR A 144 -10.61 -7.17 -1.70
C THR A 144 -9.82 -5.87 -1.77
N LEU A 145 -10.36 -4.81 -1.19
CA LEU A 145 -9.75 -3.48 -1.12
C LEU A 145 -9.66 -3.04 0.34
N ALA A 146 -8.47 -2.65 0.79
CA ALA A 146 -8.26 -1.96 2.05
C ALA A 146 -8.00 -0.48 1.80
N VAL A 147 -8.60 0.39 2.61
CA VAL A 147 -8.52 1.85 2.50
C VAL A 147 -8.24 2.45 3.86
N GLY A 148 -7.16 3.22 3.98
CA GLY A 148 -6.81 3.97 5.17
C GLY A 148 -7.47 5.35 5.19
N ALA A 149 -7.84 5.77 6.40
CA ALA A 149 -8.34 7.09 6.77
C ALA A 149 -7.62 7.51 8.07
N PRO A 150 -6.38 8.03 7.99
CA PRO A 150 -5.53 8.20 9.17
C PRO A 150 -6.00 9.28 10.13
N SER A 151 -6.82 10.21 9.70
CA SER A 151 -7.41 11.25 10.54
C SER A 151 -8.84 10.97 10.97
N GLU A 152 -9.33 9.74 10.84
CA GLU A 152 -10.65 9.37 11.37
C GLU A 152 -10.64 9.40 12.91
N ASP A 153 -11.68 9.97 13.53
CA ASP A 153 -11.68 10.42 14.92
C ASP A 153 -12.30 9.44 15.93
N GLY A 154 -12.71 8.24 15.50
CA GLY A 154 -13.40 7.28 16.36
C GLY A 154 -12.54 6.75 17.51
N SER A 155 -13.08 6.68 18.72
CA SER A 155 -12.40 6.17 19.90
C SER A 155 -12.56 4.66 20.11
N ALA A 156 -13.43 4.00 19.34
CA ALA A 156 -13.61 2.55 19.42
C ALA A 156 -12.31 1.81 19.08
N SER A 157 -12.07 0.67 19.73
CA SER A 157 -10.92 -0.19 19.45
C SER A 157 -11.36 -1.48 18.79
N GLY A 158 -10.50 -2.07 17.95
CA GLY A 158 -10.73 -3.37 17.32
C GLY A 158 -11.59 -3.30 16.05
N ILE A 159 -12.46 -4.29 15.82
CA ILE A 159 -13.10 -4.49 14.53
C ILE A 159 -14.61 -4.38 14.63
N ASN A 160 -15.22 -3.62 13.71
CA ASN A 160 -16.66 -3.40 13.58
C ASN A 160 -17.34 -2.83 14.86
N ASN A 161 -16.57 -2.13 15.68
CA ASN A 161 -17.09 -1.38 16.81
C ASN A 161 -17.58 0.00 16.34
N ASN A 162 -18.29 0.72 17.20
CA ASN A 162 -19.04 1.93 16.87
C ASN A 162 -18.21 2.95 16.04
N PRO A 163 -18.51 3.16 14.75
CA PRO A 163 -17.81 4.14 13.92
C PRO A 163 -18.37 5.58 14.08
N ALA A 164 -19.37 5.78 14.92
CA ALA A 164 -20.12 7.03 14.98
C ALA A 164 -19.67 7.97 16.13
N ASP A 165 -18.61 7.62 16.87
CA ASP A 165 -18.06 8.51 17.88
C ASP A 165 -16.76 9.16 17.37
N ASN A 166 -16.48 10.40 17.80
CA ASN A 166 -15.31 11.20 17.41
C ASN A 166 -14.53 11.66 18.63
N ALA A 167 -14.37 10.76 19.62
CA ALA A 167 -13.74 11.12 20.87
C ALA A 167 -12.20 10.94 20.89
N ALA A 168 -11.61 10.44 19.80
CA ALA A 168 -10.16 10.27 19.65
C ALA A 168 -9.66 10.89 18.33
N PRO A 169 -9.46 12.23 18.30
CA PRO A 169 -9.02 12.93 17.09
C PRO A 169 -7.78 12.32 16.47
N ASP A 170 -7.79 12.18 15.12
CA ASP A 170 -6.68 11.63 14.32
C ASP A 170 -6.21 10.24 14.78
N SER A 171 -7.07 9.44 15.40
CA SER A 171 -6.70 8.09 15.82
C SER A 171 -6.55 7.13 14.62
N GLY A 172 -7.28 7.41 13.55
CA GLY A 172 -7.25 6.72 12.29
C GLY A 172 -8.05 5.41 12.23
N ALA A 173 -8.43 5.04 11.02
CA ALA A 173 -9.16 3.80 10.73
C ALA A 173 -8.75 3.17 9.40
N VAL A 174 -9.07 1.90 9.22
CA VAL A 174 -9.01 1.19 7.93
C VAL A 174 -10.36 0.57 7.62
N TYR A 175 -10.80 0.74 6.38
CA TYR A 175 -12.03 0.14 5.89
C TYR A 175 -11.70 -0.95 4.88
N VAL A 176 -12.30 -2.11 5.04
CA VAL A 176 -12.12 -3.22 4.10
C VAL A 176 -13.41 -3.40 3.31
N PHE A 177 -13.26 -3.42 2.00
CA PHE A 177 -14.35 -3.67 1.05
C PHE A 177 -14.11 -4.97 0.30
N THR A 178 -15.19 -5.66 -0.03
CA THR A 178 -15.15 -6.86 -0.88
C THR A 178 -16.08 -6.70 -2.07
N ARG A 179 -15.70 -7.32 -3.19
CA ARG A 179 -16.49 -7.32 -4.43
C ARG A 179 -17.09 -8.69 -4.68
N SER A 180 -18.41 -8.75 -4.85
CA SER A 180 -19.13 -9.95 -5.23
C SER A 180 -20.14 -9.64 -6.34
N GLY A 181 -20.15 -10.43 -7.41
CA GLY A 181 -21.03 -10.18 -8.56
C GLY A 181 -20.84 -8.81 -9.22
N GLY A 182 -19.66 -8.21 -9.13
CA GLY A 182 -19.37 -6.88 -9.65
C GLY A 182 -19.74 -5.72 -8.71
N ALA A 183 -20.41 -5.97 -7.60
CA ALA A 183 -20.79 -4.96 -6.61
C ALA A 183 -19.80 -4.95 -5.43
N TRP A 184 -19.38 -3.76 -5.00
CA TRP A 184 -18.55 -3.54 -3.82
C TRP A 184 -19.44 -3.34 -2.59
N SER A 185 -19.01 -3.86 -1.45
CA SER A 185 -19.62 -3.63 -0.14
C SER A 185 -18.57 -3.56 0.94
N GLN A 186 -18.79 -2.74 1.97
CA GLN A 186 -17.94 -2.70 3.14
C GLN A 186 -18.10 -3.99 3.93
N GLN A 187 -16.95 -4.64 4.23
CA GLN A 187 -16.92 -5.85 5.05
C GLN A 187 -16.49 -5.56 6.48
N ALA A 188 -15.55 -4.62 6.67
CA ALA A 188 -15.05 -4.31 8.00
C ALA A 188 -14.69 -2.81 8.13
N TYR A 189 -14.86 -2.32 9.35
CA TYR A 189 -14.26 -1.12 9.91
C TYR A 189 -13.24 -1.58 10.96
N VAL A 190 -11.99 -1.18 10.82
CA VAL A 190 -10.86 -1.67 11.60
C VAL A 190 -10.15 -0.52 12.29
N LYS A 191 -10.01 -0.64 13.59
CA LYS A 191 -9.24 0.28 14.46
C LYS A 191 -8.09 -0.47 15.12
N ALA A 192 -7.11 0.26 15.62
CA ALA A 192 -6.10 -0.29 16.51
C ALA A 192 -6.73 -0.92 17.76
N SER A 193 -6.10 -1.94 18.33
CA SER A 193 -6.52 -2.53 19.62
C SER A 193 -6.34 -1.59 20.80
N ASN A 194 -5.45 -0.59 20.66
CA ASN A 194 -5.11 0.43 21.65
C ASN A 194 -5.33 1.85 21.09
N THR A 195 -6.40 2.07 20.35
CA THR A 195 -6.73 3.36 19.72
C THR A 195 -6.39 4.56 20.62
N GLY A 196 -5.52 5.43 20.15
CA GLY A 196 -5.15 6.69 20.79
C GLY A 196 -5.29 7.87 19.84
N SER A 197 -5.59 9.06 20.40
CA SER A 197 -5.63 10.29 19.59
C SER A 197 -4.27 10.60 18.99
N GLY A 198 -4.24 10.91 17.70
CA GLY A 198 -3.02 11.25 16.98
C GLY A 198 -2.19 10.07 16.49
N ASP A 199 -2.63 8.81 16.69
CA ASP A 199 -1.87 7.61 16.32
C ASP A 199 -1.73 7.42 14.80
N TRP A 200 -2.65 7.99 14.01
CA TRP A 200 -2.67 7.89 12.54
C TRP A 200 -2.71 6.45 12.01
N PHE A 201 -3.50 5.60 12.66
CA PHE A 201 -3.74 4.24 12.19
C PHE A 201 -4.35 4.25 10.78
N GLY A 202 -3.75 3.51 9.85
CA GLY A 202 -4.17 3.52 8.44
C GLY A 202 -3.37 4.48 7.55
N VAL A 203 -2.31 5.15 8.07
CA VAL A 203 -1.40 5.94 7.24
C VAL A 203 -0.78 5.12 6.12
N SER A 204 -0.52 3.87 6.37
CA SER A 204 -0.07 2.89 5.38
C SER A 204 -0.82 1.56 5.53
N VAL A 205 -1.16 0.93 4.41
CA VAL A 205 -1.83 -0.37 4.37
C VAL A 205 -1.15 -1.30 3.38
N GLY A 206 -1.02 -2.57 3.74
CA GLY A 206 -0.56 -3.65 2.87
C GLY A 206 -1.54 -4.82 2.92
N LEU A 207 -1.88 -5.40 1.78
CA LEU A 207 -2.80 -6.53 1.69
C LEU A 207 -2.11 -7.71 0.99
N ALA A 208 -2.22 -8.90 1.58
CA ALA A 208 -1.73 -10.13 0.95
C ALA A 208 -2.51 -10.45 -0.34
N GLY A 209 -1.92 -11.25 -1.20
CA GLY A 209 -2.49 -11.54 -2.51
C GLY A 209 -3.90 -12.16 -2.47
N ASP A 210 -4.17 -13.01 -1.49
CA ASP A 210 -5.49 -13.63 -1.28
C ASP A 210 -6.50 -12.71 -0.57
N GLY A 211 -6.08 -11.50 -0.20
CA GLY A 211 -6.90 -10.53 0.52
C GLY A 211 -7.24 -10.92 1.96
N ASN A 212 -6.56 -11.92 2.55
CA ASN A 212 -6.89 -12.43 3.90
C ASN A 212 -5.89 -12.05 4.99
N THR A 213 -4.79 -11.37 4.65
CA THR A 213 -3.86 -10.77 5.62
C THR A 213 -3.70 -9.30 5.31
N LEU A 214 -3.94 -8.44 6.30
CA LEU A 214 -3.86 -6.99 6.23
C LEU A 214 -2.80 -6.51 7.22
N ALA A 215 -1.86 -5.71 6.77
CA ALA A 215 -0.95 -4.94 7.61
C ALA A 215 -1.34 -3.47 7.61
N VAL A 216 -1.28 -2.82 8.77
CA VAL A 216 -1.64 -1.42 8.95
C VAL A 216 -0.58 -0.73 9.77
N GLY A 217 -0.09 0.42 9.32
CA GLY A 217 0.82 1.27 10.07
C GLY A 217 0.09 2.35 10.86
N ALA A 218 0.66 2.74 12.00
CA ALA A 218 0.28 3.84 12.87
C ALA A 218 1.56 4.50 13.39
N TYR A 219 2.14 5.39 12.60
CA TYR A 219 3.51 5.84 12.82
C TYR A 219 3.69 6.77 14.04
N ASN A 220 2.60 7.34 14.54
CA ASN A 220 2.61 8.17 15.75
C ASN A 220 2.19 7.39 17.01
N GLU A 221 1.88 6.09 16.93
CA GLU A 221 1.52 5.32 18.11
C GLU A 221 2.63 5.37 19.16
N GLY A 222 2.27 5.67 20.43
CA GLY A 222 3.21 6.13 21.45
C GLY A 222 3.74 5.11 22.43
N SER A 223 3.48 3.79 22.25
CA SER A 223 3.95 2.77 23.19
C SER A 223 5.47 2.57 23.12
N ASN A 224 6.10 2.38 24.28
CA ASN A 224 7.50 2.00 24.39
C ASN A 224 7.74 0.48 24.34
N ALA A 225 6.73 -0.31 24.00
CA ALA A 225 6.90 -1.75 23.78
C ALA A 225 7.94 -2.01 22.69
N VAL A 226 8.58 -3.17 22.74
CA VAL A 226 9.54 -3.61 21.73
C VAL A 226 9.14 -4.96 21.15
N GLY A 227 9.40 -5.18 19.87
CA GLY A 227 9.16 -6.44 19.19
C GLY A 227 7.66 -6.75 19.01
N LEU A 228 7.26 -7.96 19.32
CA LEU A 228 5.93 -8.49 19.00
C LEU A 228 5.05 -8.66 20.23
N ASN A 229 3.80 -8.19 20.13
CA ASN A 229 2.75 -8.37 21.16
C ASN A 229 3.16 -7.89 22.56
N GLY A 230 3.96 -6.81 22.63
CA GLY A 230 4.32 -6.15 23.89
C GLY A 230 3.14 -5.36 24.47
N ASP A 231 3.39 -4.67 25.60
CA ASP A 231 2.38 -3.82 26.25
C ASP A 231 2.06 -2.59 25.41
N GLN A 232 0.86 -2.55 24.86
CA GLN A 232 0.36 -1.45 24.01
C GLN A 232 -0.42 -0.38 24.81
N ASN A 233 -0.52 -0.51 26.15
CA ASN A 233 -1.34 0.40 26.96
C ASN A 233 -0.60 1.63 27.49
N ASN A 234 0.69 1.78 27.20
CA ASN A 234 1.45 2.94 27.60
C ASN A 234 1.76 3.83 26.39
N ASN A 235 1.91 5.14 26.59
CA ASN A 235 2.25 6.12 25.55
C ASN A 235 3.50 6.90 25.99
N SER A 236 4.54 6.19 26.44
CA SER A 236 5.76 6.79 27.01
C SER A 236 6.90 6.97 25.98
N ALA A 237 6.70 6.57 24.73
CA ALA A 237 7.61 6.80 23.60
C ALA A 237 6.85 7.45 22.45
N PHE A 238 6.65 8.79 22.56
CA PHE A 238 5.88 9.58 21.61
C PHE A 238 6.39 9.38 20.17
N ASP A 239 5.46 9.19 19.19
CA ASP A 239 5.77 8.99 17.77
C ASP A 239 6.75 7.81 17.48
N SER A 240 6.86 6.86 18.39
CA SER A 240 7.70 5.67 18.14
C SER A 240 7.13 4.75 17.06
N GLY A 241 5.82 4.77 16.90
CA GLY A 241 5.06 4.08 15.86
C GLY A 241 4.84 2.59 16.09
N ALA A 242 3.82 2.07 15.44
CA ALA A 242 3.46 0.64 15.47
C ALA A 242 2.97 0.15 14.10
N ALA A 243 2.98 -1.17 13.92
CA ALA A 243 2.23 -1.83 12.86
C ALA A 243 1.35 -2.94 13.43
N TYR A 244 0.22 -3.18 12.78
CA TYR A 244 -0.75 -4.18 13.19
C TYR A 244 -1.00 -5.16 12.07
N VAL A 245 -1.13 -6.43 12.40
CA VAL A 245 -1.47 -7.46 11.42
C VAL A 245 -2.83 -8.04 11.76
N PHE A 246 -3.69 -8.08 10.76
CA PHE A 246 -5.02 -8.68 10.86
C PHE A 246 -5.13 -9.84 9.88
N THR A 247 -5.90 -10.85 10.24
CA THR A 247 -6.21 -12.00 9.37
C THR A 247 -7.71 -12.20 9.27
N ARG A 248 -8.15 -12.68 8.10
CA ARG A 248 -9.56 -12.97 7.81
C ARG A 248 -9.78 -14.48 7.68
N SER A 249 -10.77 -15.00 8.40
CA SER A 249 -11.23 -16.38 8.28
C SER A 249 -12.75 -16.41 8.24
N GLY A 250 -13.33 -17.09 7.24
CA GLY A 250 -14.79 -17.16 7.09
C GLY A 250 -15.49 -15.79 6.97
N GLY A 251 -14.81 -14.79 6.44
CA GLY A 251 -15.33 -13.41 6.32
C GLY A 251 -15.14 -12.55 7.58
N THR A 252 -14.65 -13.10 8.68
CA THR A 252 -14.41 -12.39 9.94
C THR A 252 -12.94 -12.04 10.08
N TRP A 253 -12.65 -10.76 10.33
CA TRP A 253 -11.31 -10.25 10.62
C TRP A 253 -11.00 -10.36 12.11
N SER A 254 -9.74 -10.62 12.43
CA SER A 254 -9.19 -10.60 13.79
C SER A 254 -7.76 -10.08 13.78
N GLN A 255 -7.36 -9.37 14.82
CA GLN A 255 -5.96 -8.96 15.00
C GLN A 255 -5.12 -10.18 15.33
N GLN A 256 -4.03 -10.37 14.59
CA GLN A 256 -3.07 -11.47 14.80
C GLN A 256 -1.83 -11.02 15.53
N ALA A 257 -1.34 -9.80 15.26
CA ALA A 257 -0.15 -9.27 15.91
C ALA A 257 -0.20 -7.74 16.07
N TYR A 258 0.40 -7.28 17.14
CA TYR A 258 0.88 -5.92 17.36
C TYR A 258 2.40 -5.94 17.22
N VAL A 259 2.95 -5.05 16.43
CA VAL A 259 4.35 -5.08 15.99
C VAL A 259 5.01 -3.74 16.27
N LYS A 260 6.13 -3.80 16.98
CA LYS A 260 7.02 -2.66 17.27
C LYS A 260 8.42 -2.93 16.75
N ALA A 261 9.22 -1.89 16.64
CA ALA A 261 10.65 -2.01 16.42
C ALA A 261 11.30 -2.80 17.57
N SER A 262 12.36 -3.56 17.29
CA SER A 262 13.15 -4.25 18.32
C SER A 262 13.97 -3.29 19.20
N ASN A 263 14.15 -2.05 18.75
CA ASN A 263 14.86 -0.97 19.43
C ASN A 263 14.02 0.32 19.49
N THR A 264 12.72 0.19 19.73
CA THR A 264 11.75 1.30 19.81
C THR A 264 12.29 2.50 20.59
N ASN A 265 12.32 3.68 19.95
CA ASN A 265 12.59 4.96 20.58
C ASN A 265 11.53 5.98 20.17
N GLU A 266 11.47 7.09 20.91
CA GLU A 266 10.63 8.24 20.59
C GLU A 266 11.04 8.81 19.23
N GLY A 267 10.04 9.09 18.36
CA GLY A 267 10.26 9.71 17.05
C GLY A 267 10.65 8.74 15.93
N ASP A 268 10.82 7.44 16.20
CA ASP A 268 11.25 6.46 15.18
C ASP A 268 10.29 6.34 13.99
N ALA A 269 9.01 6.69 14.16
CA ALA A 269 7.96 6.61 13.14
C ALA A 269 7.80 5.22 12.50
N PHE A 270 7.92 4.14 13.30
CA PHE A 270 7.74 2.78 12.83
C PHE A 270 6.30 2.58 12.32
N GLY A 271 6.13 2.02 11.13
CA GLY A 271 4.81 1.88 10.49
C GLY A 271 4.47 3.01 9.52
N ILE A 272 5.36 3.99 9.29
CA ILE A 272 5.17 5.02 8.25
C ILE A 272 4.92 4.39 6.87
N SER A 273 5.51 3.25 6.62
CA SER A 273 5.27 2.43 5.43
C SER A 273 5.24 0.95 5.80
N VAL A 274 4.33 0.19 5.18
CA VAL A 274 4.21 -1.26 5.33
C VAL A 274 4.03 -1.92 3.97
N ALA A 275 4.57 -3.12 3.79
CA ALA A 275 4.27 -3.96 2.64
C ALA A 275 4.24 -5.44 3.04
N LEU A 276 3.36 -6.21 2.38
CA LEU A 276 3.21 -7.65 2.55
C LEU A 276 3.58 -8.37 1.25
N ALA A 277 4.28 -9.51 1.35
CA ALA A 277 4.38 -10.45 0.25
C ALA A 277 3.00 -11.05 -0.09
N ALA A 278 2.83 -11.53 -1.32
CA ALA A 278 1.54 -12.04 -1.79
C ALA A 278 1.03 -13.26 -1.00
N ASP A 279 1.92 -14.05 -0.42
CA ASP A 279 1.57 -15.18 0.45
C ASP A 279 1.17 -14.76 1.88
N GLY A 280 1.30 -13.47 2.22
CA GLY A 280 0.99 -12.90 3.53
C GLY A 280 1.93 -13.35 4.65
N ASN A 281 3.08 -13.95 4.34
CA ASN A 281 4.01 -14.48 5.34
C ASN A 281 5.29 -13.65 5.52
N THR A 282 5.50 -12.64 4.71
CA THR A 282 6.58 -11.66 4.86
C THR A 282 5.99 -10.26 4.97
N LEU A 283 6.29 -9.58 6.07
CA LEU A 283 5.92 -8.19 6.34
C LEU A 283 7.20 -7.36 6.42
N VAL A 284 7.23 -6.23 5.74
CA VAL A 284 8.26 -5.22 5.90
C VAL A 284 7.65 -3.93 6.44
N VAL A 285 8.35 -3.30 7.38
CA VAL A 285 7.90 -2.08 8.08
C VAL A 285 9.03 -1.07 8.10
N GLY A 286 8.74 0.14 7.63
CA GLY A 286 9.66 1.27 7.66
C GLY A 286 9.55 2.06 8.97
N ALA A 287 10.67 2.58 9.44
CA ALA A 287 10.81 3.49 10.56
C ALA A 287 11.76 4.62 10.11
N ALA A 288 11.19 5.64 9.46
CA ALA A 288 12.00 6.66 8.77
C ALA A 288 12.74 7.59 9.73
N GLY A 289 12.26 7.72 10.98
CA GLY A 289 12.91 8.50 12.03
C GLY A 289 13.92 7.72 12.87
N GLU A 290 14.16 6.43 12.62
CA GLU A 290 15.08 5.62 13.42
C GLU A 290 16.53 6.12 13.33
N ASP A 291 17.23 6.20 14.46
CA ASP A 291 18.45 7.01 14.68
C ASP A 291 19.78 6.24 14.65
N SER A 292 19.75 4.93 14.44
CA SER A 292 20.99 4.13 14.49
C SER A 292 21.96 4.48 13.36
N SER A 293 23.24 4.57 13.71
CA SER A 293 24.34 4.73 12.75
C SER A 293 24.82 3.41 12.14
N ALA A 294 24.15 2.29 12.38
CA ALA A 294 24.44 1.01 11.75
C ALA A 294 24.30 1.09 10.22
N ILE A 295 24.97 0.20 9.51
CA ILE A 295 24.90 0.06 8.06
C ILE A 295 24.55 -1.38 7.68
N GLY A 296 23.87 -1.55 6.52
CA GLY A 296 23.57 -2.86 5.95
C GLY A 296 22.55 -3.66 6.77
N ILE A 297 22.69 -4.99 6.76
CA ILE A 297 21.73 -5.92 7.34
C ILE A 297 22.19 -6.42 8.71
N ASN A 298 21.29 -6.40 9.70
CA ASN A 298 21.51 -6.88 11.08
C ASN A 298 22.71 -6.21 11.79
N GLY A 299 22.96 -4.93 11.49
CA GLY A 299 23.91 -4.09 12.23
C GLY A 299 23.43 -3.80 13.67
N GLY A 300 24.29 -3.15 14.47
CA GLY A 300 23.99 -2.82 15.86
C GLY A 300 22.87 -1.76 15.96
N GLN A 301 21.79 -2.06 16.68
CA GLN A 301 20.60 -1.21 16.81
C GLN A 301 20.66 -0.23 18.00
N ALA A 302 21.71 -0.31 18.83
CA ALA A 302 21.74 0.40 20.12
C ALA A 302 22.27 1.85 20.02
N SER A 303 22.68 2.29 18.85
CA SER A 303 23.21 3.65 18.63
C SER A 303 22.08 4.58 18.18
N ASN A 304 22.03 5.80 18.70
CA ASN A 304 21.19 6.89 18.21
C ASN A 304 22.04 8.06 17.69
N ALA A 305 23.14 7.77 17.00
CA ALA A 305 24.10 8.78 16.58
C ALA A 305 23.85 9.33 15.16
N ALA A 306 22.87 8.80 14.44
CA ALA A 306 22.51 9.24 13.09
C ALA A 306 21.03 9.60 13.01
N THR A 307 20.66 10.72 13.62
CA THR A 307 19.25 11.20 13.73
C THR A 307 18.51 11.13 12.40
N ASP A 308 17.30 10.55 12.41
CA ASP A 308 16.41 10.38 11.26
C ASP A 308 17.09 9.65 10.08
N SER A 309 18.04 8.79 10.34
CA SER A 309 18.69 8.02 9.26
C SER A 309 17.77 6.98 8.63
N GLY A 310 16.83 6.49 9.42
CA GLY A 310 15.80 5.54 9.05
C GLY A 310 16.24 4.09 9.01
N ALA A 311 15.28 3.18 9.18
CA ALA A 311 15.46 1.74 9.15
C ALA A 311 14.28 1.01 8.52
N VAL A 312 14.50 -0.25 8.15
CA VAL A 312 13.43 -1.19 7.75
C VAL A 312 13.57 -2.48 8.54
N TYR A 313 12.43 -3.00 8.99
CA TYR A 313 12.34 -4.25 9.73
C TYR A 313 11.59 -5.28 8.89
N VAL A 314 12.15 -6.47 8.80
CA VAL A 314 11.56 -7.60 8.08
C VAL A 314 11.08 -8.62 9.09
N PHE A 315 9.81 -8.97 8.98
CA PHE A 315 9.18 -10.01 9.79
C PHE A 315 8.70 -11.15 8.90
N THR A 316 8.77 -12.37 9.43
CA THR A 316 8.24 -13.56 8.76
C THR A 316 7.28 -14.31 9.68
N ARG A 317 6.30 -14.98 9.09
CA ARG A 317 5.27 -15.73 9.77
C ARG A 317 5.41 -17.23 9.52
N SER A 318 5.31 -18.02 10.58
CA SER A 318 5.14 -19.47 10.54
C SER A 318 3.88 -19.86 11.30
N GLY A 319 2.88 -20.37 10.59
CA GLY A 319 1.54 -20.55 11.14
C GLY A 319 0.92 -19.21 11.56
N ALA A 320 0.63 -19.05 12.85
CA ALA A 320 0.11 -17.78 13.41
C ALA A 320 1.20 -16.93 14.08
N THR A 321 2.44 -17.39 14.13
CA THR A 321 3.51 -16.74 14.89
C THR A 321 4.41 -15.91 13.97
N TRP A 322 4.51 -14.62 14.24
CA TRP A 322 5.43 -13.70 13.60
C TRP A 322 6.77 -13.67 14.34
N SER A 323 7.84 -13.44 13.62
CA SER A 323 9.17 -13.22 14.17
C SER A 323 9.94 -12.21 13.33
N GLN A 324 10.77 -11.36 13.96
CA GLN A 324 11.67 -10.47 13.24
C GLN A 324 12.77 -11.29 12.57
N ARG A 325 12.95 -11.12 11.28
CA ARG A 325 13.94 -11.81 10.47
C ARG A 325 15.18 -10.96 10.24
N ALA A 326 14.99 -9.66 10.01
CA ALA A 326 16.08 -8.75 9.74
C ALA A 326 15.78 -7.32 10.21
N TYR A 327 16.84 -6.60 10.50
CA TYR A 327 16.92 -5.16 10.63
C TYR A 327 17.81 -4.65 9.49
N VAL A 328 17.35 -3.68 8.73
CA VAL A 328 17.99 -3.24 7.49
C VAL A 328 18.21 -1.73 7.54
N LYS A 329 19.44 -1.33 7.26
CA LYS A 329 19.87 0.07 7.12
C LYS A 329 20.45 0.30 5.72
N ALA A 330 20.52 1.55 5.31
CA ALA A 330 21.25 1.92 4.13
C ALA A 330 22.73 1.49 4.23
N SER A 331 23.36 1.14 3.12
CA SER A 331 24.79 0.80 3.08
C SER A 331 25.73 1.99 3.39
N ASN A 332 25.18 3.21 3.29
CA ASN A 332 25.86 4.50 3.53
C ASN A 332 25.04 5.37 4.50
N THR A 333 24.49 4.79 5.57
CA THR A 333 23.66 5.46 6.56
C THR A 333 24.22 6.82 6.98
N ASN A 334 23.40 7.86 6.84
CA ASN A 334 23.69 9.21 7.33
C ASN A 334 22.43 9.80 7.97
N ALA A 335 22.61 10.76 8.85
CA ALA A 335 21.50 11.48 9.50
C ALA A 335 20.58 12.15 8.47
N ARG A 336 19.28 12.12 8.75
CA ARG A 336 18.19 12.74 7.96
C ARG A 336 18.01 12.14 6.54
N ASN A 337 18.45 10.91 6.29
CA ASN A 337 18.21 10.26 5.00
C ASN A 337 16.79 9.71 4.87
N LEU A 338 16.09 9.46 5.97
CA LEU A 338 14.72 8.92 6.05
C LEU A 338 14.59 7.58 5.29
N PHE A 339 15.58 6.69 5.43
CA PHE A 339 15.53 5.35 4.83
C PHE A 339 14.33 4.55 5.38
N GLY A 340 13.52 3.97 4.51
CA GLY A 340 12.28 3.29 4.89
C GLY A 340 11.03 4.18 4.84
N TYR A 341 11.14 5.43 4.37
CA TYR A 341 9.99 6.32 4.18
C TYR A 341 8.98 5.74 3.17
N SER A 342 9.46 5.11 2.12
CA SER A 342 8.64 4.38 1.13
C SER A 342 9.27 3.04 0.80
N MET A 343 8.43 2.03 0.53
CA MET A 343 8.90 0.68 0.24
C MET A 343 8.03 0.00 -0.80
N ALA A 344 8.65 -0.92 -1.54
CA ALA A 344 7.95 -1.88 -2.39
C ALA A 344 8.57 -3.27 -2.21
N LEU A 345 7.72 -4.26 -1.96
CA LEU A 345 8.12 -5.66 -1.82
C LEU A 345 7.59 -6.45 -3.01
N ALA A 346 8.45 -7.25 -3.65
CA ALA A 346 8.02 -8.19 -4.68
C ALA A 346 7.00 -9.18 -4.11
N GLY A 347 6.03 -9.59 -4.92
CA GLY A 347 4.95 -10.49 -4.47
C GLY A 347 5.45 -11.83 -3.93
N ASP A 348 6.60 -12.31 -4.41
CA ASP A 348 7.27 -13.52 -3.91
C ASP A 348 8.19 -13.27 -2.68
N GLY A 349 8.25 -12.02 -2.21
CA GLY A 349 9.10 -11.63 -1.09
C GLY A 349 10.61 -11.62 -1.36
N SER A 350 11.04 -11.82 -2.60
CA SER A 350 12.46 -12.00 -2.97
C SER A 350 13.24 -10.71 -3.16
N THR A 351 12.56 -9.59 -3.37
CA THR A 351 13.20 -8.30 -3.63
C THR A 351 12.46 -7.19 -2.90
N LEU A 352 13.21 -6.41 -2.14
CA LEU A 352 12.72 -5.24 -1.42
C LEU A 352 13.38 -3.98 -1.99
N ALA A 353 12.59 -3.02 -2.43
CA ALA A 353 13.04 -1.66 -2.76
C ALA A 353 12.71 -0.72 -1.60
N VAL A 354 13.68 0.09 -1.18
CA VAL A 354 13.55 1.03 -0.07
C VAL A 354 13.96 2.42 -0.50
N GLY A 355 13.08 3.39 -0.33
CA GLY A 355 13.35 4.80 -0.57
C GLY A 355 13.96 5.49 0.64
N ALA A 356 14.92 6.37 0.38
CA ALA A 356 15.50 7.32 1.31
C ALA A 356 15.38 8.71 0.66
N ASN A 357 14.24 9.37 0.83
CA ASN A 357 13.84 10.52 0.03
C ASN A 357 14.66 11.80 0.29
N MET A 358 15.42 11.83 1.37
CA MET A 358 16.28 12.97 1.75
C MET A 358 17.78 12.66 1.61
N GLU A 359 18.16 11.47 1.14
CA GLU A 359 19.55 11.08 0.99
C GLU A 359 20.31 12.06 0.10
N ALA A 360 21.43 12.60 0.63
CA ALA A 360 22.25 13.62 -0.02
C ALA A 360 21.46 14.83 -0.60
N GLY A 361 20.25 15.12 -0.06
CA GLY A 361 19.39 16.21 -0.51
C GLY A 361 18.69 15.96 -1.84
N SER A 362 18.84 14.79 -2.45
CA SER A 362 18.25 14.41 -3.75
C SER A 362 17.45 13.11 -3.73
N GLY A 363 17.62 12.31 -2.66
CA GLY A 363 16.99 11.01 -2.48
C GLY A 363 17.70 9.87 -3.20
N ALA A 364 17.47 8.65 -2.72
CA ALA A 364 17.99 7.41 -3.27
C ALA A 364 16.99 6.24 -3.11
N VAL A 365 17.21 5.16 -3.88
CA VAL A 365 16.54 3.88 -3.72
C VAL A 365 17.57 2.78 -3.55
N TYR A 366 17.33 1.92 -2.57
CA TYR A 366 18.15 0.74 -2.26
C TYR A 366 17.39 -0.53 -2.60
N LEU A 367 18.10 -1.55 -3.09
CA LEU A 367 17.52 -2.86 -3.44
C LEU A 367 18.19 -3.96 -2.61
N TYR A 368 17.37 -4.83 -2.04
CA TYR A 368 17.76 -5.96 -1.21
C TYR A 368 17.13 -7.24 -1.69
#